data_70c2f99b76eedadb797e40ce62236674
#
_entry.id   70c2f99b76eedadb797e40ce62236674
#
_cell.length_a   1.000
_cell.length_b   1.000
_cell.length_c   1.000
_cell.angle_alpha   90.00
_cell.angle_beta   90.00
_cell.angle_gamma   90.00
#
_symmetry.space_group_name_H-M   'P 1'
#
loop_
_entity.id
_entity.type
_entity.pdbx_description
1 polymer ?
#
loop_
_entity_poly.entity_id
_entity_poly.type
_entity_poly.pdbx_seq_one_letter_code
_entity_poly.pdbx_strand_id
1 'polypeptide(L)'
;LQKCIDKSNSTIFFSATLLPIGYYKRLLSTDEDNYAIYAQSTFAQTQRLLAFGRDVSTKYTRRNRKEYEKIADYIGAVTEAQQGNYMVFFPSYRLMQDVYEVFAGKAADSCEILMQHSNMKEHEREAFLEEFEKERQGTLVAFCVMGGIFGEGIDLKNDRLIGAIIVGTGLPQVSDERE
;
A
#
# COMPACT_ATOMS: atom_id res chain seq x y z
N LEU A 1 -25.57 2.23 16.48
CA LEU A 1 -24.80 3.46 16.31
C LEU A 1 -25.61 4.66 16.79
N GLN A 2 -26.84 4.94 16.24
CA GLN A 2 -27.66 6.10 16.60
C GLN A 2 -27.86 6.26 18.12
N LYS A 3 -28.20 5.18 18.83
CA LYS A 3 -28.34 5.21 20.30
C LYS A 3 -27.09 5.67 21.07
N CYS A 4 -25.92 5.56 20.46
CA CYS A 4 -24.67 6.09 21.04
C CYS A 4 -24.50 7.57 20.73
N ILE A 5 -24.87 7.97 19.50
CA ILE A 5 -24.84 9.37 19.05
C ILE A 5 -25.78 10.20 19.91
N ASP A 6 -26.99 9.73 20.15
CA ASP A 6 -28.04 10.43 20.95
C ASP A 6 -27.62 10.65 22.42
N LYS A 7 -26.62 9.95 22.90
CA LYS A 7 -26.09 10.12 24.27
C LYS A 7 -24.90 11.05 24.36
N SER A 8 -24.37 11.49 23.22
CA SER A 8 -23.21 12.38 23.14
C SER A 8 -23.62 13.82 22.89
N ASN A 9 -22.85 14.78 23.36
CA ASN A 9 -23.06 16.19 23.05
C ASN A 9 -22.72 16.54 21.60
N SER A 10 -21.76 15.82 21.02
CA SER A 10 -21.37 15.93 19.62
C SER A 10 -20.66 14.65 19.19
N THR A 11 -20.72 14.32 17.91
CA THR A 11 -20.03 13.17 17.33
C THR A 11 -19.34 13.61 16.05
N ILE A 12 -18.08 13.25 15.90
CA ILE A 12 -17.27 13.53 14.71
C ILE A 12 -16.80 12.22 14.11
N PHE A 13 -17.18 11.96 12.86
CA PHE A 13 -16.65 10.87 12.06
C PHE A 13 -15.61 11.43 11.09
N PHE A 14 -14.46 10.79 10.99
CA PHE A 14 -13.42 11.21 10.05
C PHE A 14 -12.74 10.01 9.41
N SER A 15 -12.45 10.13 8.12
CA SER A 15 -11.67 9.19 7.34
C SER A 15 -11.28 9.83 6.01
N ALA A 16 -10.19 9.36 5.42
CA ALA A 16 -9.81 9.74 4.06
C ALA A 16 -10.78 9.19 2.99
N THR A 17 -11.62 8.23 3.33
CA THR A 17 -12.46 7.46 2.39
C THR A 17 -13.96 7.58 2.63
N LEU A 18 -14.43 8.61 3.37
CA LEU A 18 -15.87 8.89 3.56
C LEU A 18 -16.52 9.50 2.29
N LEU A 19 -16.34 8.84 1.15
CA LEU A 19 -16.86 9.25 -0.16
C LEU A 19 -17.65 8.12 -0.82
N PRO A 20 -18.82 8.40 -1.43
CA PRO A 20 -19.53 9.68 -1.52
C PRO A 20 -20.15 10.09 -0.16
N ILE A 21 -20.01 11.34 0.22
CA ILE A 21 -20.39 11.81 1.55
C ILE A 21 -21.89 11.60 1.86
N GLY A 22 -22.78 11.76 0.86
CA GLY A 22 -24.21 11.56 1.03
C GLY A 22 -24.58 10.11 1.42
N TYR A 23 -23.81 9.11 0.98
CA TYR A 23 -23.99 7.74 1.41
C TYR A 23 -23.66 7.57 2.90
N TYR A 24 -22.49 8.07 3.30
CA TYR A 24 -22.03 7.93 4.69
C TYR A 24 -22.88 8.74 5.68
N LYS A 25 -23.38 9.92 5.31
CA LYS A 25 -24.32 10.66 6.15
C LYS A 25 -25.54 9.81 6.49
N ARG A 26 -26.17 9.17 5.51
CA ARG A 26 -27.34 8.30 5.71
C ARG A 26 -27.02 7.01 6.48
N LEU A 27 -25.80 6.50 6.32
CA LEU A 27 -25.38 5.26 6.99
C LEU A 27 -25.04 5.49 8.47
N LEU A 28 -24.41 6.61 8.78
CA LEU A 28 -23.86 6.88 10.11
C LEU A 28 -24.84 7.57 11.05
N SER A 29 -25.81 8.33 10.53
CA SER A 29 -26.80 9.03 11.36
C SER A 29 -28.14 9.14 10.64
N THR A 30 -29.21 9.17 11.42
CA THR A 30 -30.59 9.49 10.96
C THR A 30 -30.91 10.98 10.99
N ASP A 31 -30.01 11.79 11.54
CA ASP A 31 -30.20 13.25 11.63
C ASP A 31 -29.89 13.88 10.26
N GLU A 32 -30.76 14.78 9.80
CA GLU A 32 -30.62 15.48 8.52
C GLU A 32 -29.70 16.70 8.60
N ASP A 33 -29.50 17.27 9.80
CA ASP A 33 -28.71 18.48 10.03
C ASP A 33 -27.20 18.21 10.20
N ASN A 34 -26.72 17.13 9.61
CA ASN A 34 -25.29 16.76 9.67
C ASN A 34 -24.44 17.60 8.72
N TYR A 35 -23.35 18.15 9.24
CA TYR A 35 -22.34 18.85 8.45
C TYR A 35 -21.31 17.87 7.90
N ALA A 36 -20.68 18.26 6.79
CA ALA A 36 -19.52 17.56 6.25
C ALA A 36 -18.46 18.58 5.82
N ILE A 37 -17.23 18.30 6.17
CA ILE A 37 -16.07 19.13 5.83
C ILE A 37 -15.14 18.30 4.95
N TYR A 38 -14.75 18.87 3.81
CA TYR A 38 -13.69 18.34 2.97
C TYR A 38 -12.39 19.03 3.35
N ALA A 39 -11.49 18.29 3.98
CA ALA A 39 -10.12 18.73 4.16
C ALA A 39 -9.33 18.38 2.90
N GLN A 40 -8.81 19.38 2.23
CA GLN A 40 -7.91 19.16 1.09
C GLN A 40 -6.57 18.66 1.57
N SER A 41 -5.89 17.83 0.74
CA SER A 41 -4.54 17.40 1.02
C SER A 41 -3.61 18.60 1.15
N THR A 42 -2.77 18.60 2.18
CA THR A 42 -1.70 19.59 2.35
C THR A 42 -0.50 19.34 1.46
N PHE A 43 -0.43 18.15 0.83
CA PHE A 43 0.63 17.80 -0.10
C PHE A 43 0.34 18.33 -1.50
N ALA A 44 1.28 19.10 -2.06
CA ALA A 44 1.16 19.59 -3.41
C ALA A 44 1.25 18.43 -4.43
N GLN A 45 0.40 18.46 -5.45
CA GLN A 45 0.40 17.43 -6.50
C GLN A 45 1.74 17.37 -7.26
N THR A 46 2.46 18.48 -7.33
CA THR A 46 3.79 18.58 -7.95
C THR A 46 4.88 17.80 -7.21
N GLN A 47 4.63 17.41 -5.98
CA GLN A 47 5.55 16.60 -5.18
C GLN A 47 5.34 15.09 -5.38
N ARG A 48 4.43 14.69 -6.27
CA ARG A 48 4.09 13.30 -6.53
C ARG A 48 4.28 12.95 -8.00
N LEU A 49 5.13 11.98 -8.29
CA LEU A 49 5.17 11.29 -9.58
C LEU A 49 4.19 10.11 -9.53
N LEU A 50 3.30 10.04 -10.51
CA LEU A 50 2.40 8.90 -10.71
C LEU A 50 2.68 8.29 -12.08
N ALA A 51 3.15 7.05 -12.10
CA ALA A 51 3.48 6.30 -13.31
C ALA A 51 2.65 5.02 -13.41
N PHE A 52 2.33 4.60 -14.64
CA PHE A 52 1.55 3.40 -14.92
C PHE A 52 2.26 2.49 -15.90
N GLY A 53 2.57 1.25 -15.51
CA GLY A 53 3.00 0.18 -16.40
C GLY A 53 1.83 -0.32 -17.26
N ARG A 54 1.93 -0.20 -18.59
CA ARG A 54 0.82 -0.49 -19.52
C ARG A 54 0.94 -1.83 -20.25
N ASP A 55 2.12 -2.41 -20.26
CA ASP A 55 2.45 -3.63 -21.02
C ASP A 55 2.61 -4.87 -20.13
N VAL A 56 2.17 -4.80 -18.89
CA VAL A 56 2.25 -5.84 -17.86
C VAL A 56 0.86 -6.23 -17.36
N SER A 57 0.70 -7.48 -16.92
CA SER A 57 -0.58 -7.98 -16.42
C SER A 57 -0.41 -8.87 -15.19
N THR A 58 -1.27 -8.67 -14.21
CA THR A 58 -1.37 -9.52 -13.02
C THR A 58 -2.52 -10.51 -13.05
N LYS A 59 -3.25 -10.60 -14.19
CA LYS A 59 -4.34 -11.58 -14.37
C LYS A 59 -3.83 -12.98 -14.15
N TYR A 60 -4.58 -13.79 -13.39
CA TYR A 60 -4.19 -15.15 -13.03
C TYR A 60 -3.83 -16.01 -14.27
N THR A 61 -4.61 -15.90 -15.34
CA THR A 61 -4.41 -16.63 -16.60
C THR A 61 -3.18 -16.20 -17.40
N ARG A 62 -2.57 -15.05 -17.05
CA ARG A 62 -1.37 -14.52 -17.70
C ARG A 62 -0.12 -14.59 -16.82
N ARG A 63 -0.24 -15.14 -15.61
CA ARG A 63 0.87 -15.30 -14.69
C ARG A 63 1.86 -16.32 -15.22
N ASN A 64 3.02 -15.88 -15.58
CA ASN A 64 4.15 -16.69 -16.06
C ASN A 64 5.44 -15.91 -15.85
N ARG A 65 6.57 -16.59 -16.02
CA ARG A 65 7.90 -16.01 -15.81
C ARG A 65 8.14 -14.72 -16.59
N LYS A 66 7.66 -14.64 -17.83
CA LYS A 66 7.82 -13.44 -18.67
C LYS A 66 7.09 -12.21 -18.10
N GLU A 67 5.89 -12.40 -17.53
CA GLU A 67 5.18 -11.30 -16.86
C GLU A 67 5.89 -10.93 -15.54
N TYR A 68 6.43 -11.91 -14.81
CA TYR A 68 7.20 -11.64 -13.58
C TYR A 68 8.49 -10.87 -13.88
N GLU A 69 9.18 -11.20 -14.98
CA GLU A 69 10.35 -10.47 -15.47
C GLU A 69 10.02 -9.00 -15.77
N LYS A 70 8.90 -8.73 -16.43
CA LYS A 70 8.45 -7.35 -16.68
C LYS A 70 8.15 -6.59 -15.39
N ILE A 71 7.47 -7.22 -14.43
CA ILE A 71 7.19 -6.60 -13.14
C ILE A 71 8.50 -6.28 -12.42
N ALA A 72 9.44 -7.22 -12.40
CA ALA A 72 10.77 -7.03 -11.82
C ALA A 72 11.54 -5.90 -12.52
N ASP A 73 11.46 -5.80 -13.85
CA ASP A 73 12.11 -4.74 -14.64
C ASP A 73 11.52 -3.35 -14.31
N TYR A 74 10.19 -3.25 -14.09
CA TYR A 74 9.56 -2.01 -13.62
C TYR A 74 10.03 -1.63 -12.21
N ILE A 75 10.12 -2.60 -11.30
CA ILE A 75 10.65 -2.36 -9.95
C ILE A 75 12.08 -1.85 -10.04
N GLY A 76 12.94 -2.55 -10.80
CA GLY A 76 14.33 -2.15 -11.03
C GLY A 76 14.44 -0.74 -11.60
N ALA A 77 13.70 -0.43 -12.67
CA ALA A 77 13.75 0.89 -13.31
C ALA A 77 13.38 2.04 -12.35
N VAL A 78 12.42 1.82 -11.45
CA VAL A 78 12.04 2.83 -10.46
C VAL A 78 13.11 2.98 -9.36
N THR A 79 13.61 1.86 -8.85
CA THR A 79 14.53 1.84 -7.71
C THR A 79 15.97 2.22 -8.08
N GLU A 80 16.36 2.02 -9.33
CA GLU A 80 17.64 2.46 -9.90
C GLU A 80 17.65 3.95 -10.27
N ALA A 81 16.48 4.49 -10.65
CA ALA A 81 16.36 5.91 -11.01
C ALA A 81 16.65 6.85 -9.82
N GLN A 82 16.34 6.43 -8.61
CA GLN A 82 16.64 7.17 -7.39
C GLN A 82 16.90 6.20 -6.25
N GLN A 83 18.03 6.32 -5.59
CA GLN A 83 18.34 5.56 -4.37
C GLN A 83 17.44 6.00 -3.22
N GLY A 84 17.02 5.03 -2.40
CA GLY A 84 16.17 5.27 -1.23
C GLY A 84 15.32 4.06 -0.87
N ASN A 85 14.33 4.26 -0.03
CA ASN A 85 13.49 3.19 0.49
C ASN A 85 12.17 3.11 -0.28
N TYR A 86 11.81 1.91 -0.70
CA TYR A 86 10.61 1.60 -1.47
C TYR A 86 9.80 0.47 -0.86
N MET A 87 8.47 0.55 -0.98
CA MET A 87 7.57 -0.56 -0.72
C MET A 87 6.91 -1.02 -2.01
N VAL A 88 6.89 -2.34 -2.24
CA VAL A 88 6.22 -2.97 -3.38
C VAL A 88 5.08 -3.83 -2.88
N PHE A 89 3.85 -3.48 -3.24
CA PHE A 89 2.64 -4.12 -2.76
C PHE A 89 2.06 -5.10 -3.80
N PHE A 90 1.86 -6.33 -3.39
CA PHE A 90 1.35 -7.41 -4.23
C PHE A 90 -0.04 -7.88 -3.78
N PRO A 91 -0.89 -8.35 -4.69
CA PRO A 91 -2.23 -8.86 -4.34
C PRO A 91 -2.22 -10.21 -3.61
N SER A 92 -1.09 -10.91 -3.55
CA SER A 92 -0.95 -12.18 -2.84
C SER A 92 0.51 -12.53 -2.56
N TYR A 93 0.74 -13.30 -1.51
CA TYR A 93 2.06 -13.84 -1.16
C TYR A 93 2.70 -14.65 -2.29
N ARG A 94 1.91 -15.45 -3.01
CA ARG A 94 2.42 -16.26 -4.13
C ARG A 94 2.99 -15.39 -5.25
N LEU A 95 2.24 -14.37 -5.71
CA LEU A 95 2.75 -13.49 -6.76
C LEU A 95 3.97 -12.69 -6.28
N MET A 96 3.95 -12.27 -5.02
CA MET A 96 5.09 -11.61 -4.39
C MET A 96 6.34 -12.48 -4.44
N GLN A 97 6.23 -13.75 -4.05
CA GLN A 97 7.34 -14.71 -4.08
C GLN A 97 7.85 -14.96 -5.50
N ASP A 98 6.94 -15.22 -6.45
CA ASP A 98 7.27 -15.48 -7.85
C ASP A 98 8.06 -14.30 -8.47
N VAL A 99 7.67 -13.06 -8.15
CA VAL A 99 8.37 -11.85 -8.64
C VAL A 99 9.67 -11.61 -7.89
N TYR A 100 9.69 -11.85 -6.56
CA TYR A 100 10.90 -11.74 -5.75
C TYR A 100 12.04 -12.59 -6.30
N GLU A 101 11.78 -13.87 -6.65
CA GLU A 101 12.79 -14.77 -7.18
C GLU A 101 13.44 -14.24 -8.47
N VAL A 102 12.65 -13.57 -9.30
CA VAL A 102 13.16 -12.95 -10.53
C VAL A 102 13.92 -11.66 -10.22
N PHE A 103 13.36 -10.81 -9.35
CA PHE A 103 13.95 -9.52 -8.99
C PHE A 103 15.27 -9.68 -8.24
N ALA A 104 15.34 -10.58 -7.27
CA ALA A 104 16.56 -10.85 -6.50
C ALA A 104 17.74 -11.32 -7.38
N GLY A 105 17.45 -12.04 -8.47
CA GLY A 105 18.48 -12.43 -9.43
C GLY A 105 18.98 -11.32 -10.35
N LYS A 106 18.31 -10.15 -10.36
CA LYS A 106 18.64 -8.99 -11.20
C LYS A 106 19.10 -7.78 -10.40
N ALA A 107 18.74 -7.73 -9.10
CA ALA A 107 19.00 -6.59 -8.24
C ALA A 107 20.51 -6.33 -8.11
N ALA A 108 20.89 -5.05 -8.07
CA ALA A 108 22.27 -4.66 -7.82
C ALA A 108 22.71 -5.03 -6.40
N ASP A 109 24.02 -5.22 -6.20
CA ASP A 109 24.59 -5.55 -4.88
C ASP A 109 24.29 -4.49 -3.80
N SER A 110 24.04 -3.25 -4.20
CA SER A 110 23.66 -2.14 -3.32
C SER A 110 22.15 -2.10 -2.98
N CYS A 111 21.37 -3.07 -3.48
CA CYS A 111 19.94 -3.17 -3.23
C CYS A 111 19.66 -4.21 -2.13
N GLU A 112 19.25 -3.74 -0.98
CA GLU A 112 18.74 -4.61 0.09
C GLU A 112 17.27 -4.94 -0.17
N ILE A 113 16.89 -6.21 0.02
CA ILE A 113 15.52 -6.66 -0.19
C ILE A 113 14.96 -7.21 1.11
N LEU A 114 13.83 -6.67 1.53
CA LEU A 114 13.01 -7.21 2.62
C LEU A 114 11.77 -7.88 2.05
N MET A 115 11.27 -8.90 2.71
CA MET A 115 10.04 -9.57 2.32
C MET A 115 9.15 -9.82 3.54
N GLN A 116 7.91 -9.41 3.43
CA GLN A 116 6.87 -9.70 4.42
C GLN A 116 6.59 -11.20 4.47
N HIS A 117 6.56 -11.78 5.66
CA HIS A 117 6.15 -13.17 5.89
C HIS A 117 4.68 -13.25 6.29
N SER A 118 4.04 -14.37 5.96
CA SER A 118 2.73 -14.70 6.53
C SER A 118 2.85 -14.92 8.05
N ASN A 119 1.90 -14.42 8.81
CA ASN A 119 1.85 -14.57 10.27
C ASN A 119 2.99 -13.88 11.05
N MET A 120 3.51 -12.75 10.54
CA MET A 120 4.44 -11.91 11.30
C MET A 120 3.83 -11.50 12.64
N LYS A 121 4.60 -11.67 13.72
CA LYS A 121 4.27 -11.17 15.04
C LYS A 121 4.56 -9.68 15.14
N GLU A 122 4.02 -9.00 16.15
CA GLU A 122 4.20 -7.54 16.29
C GLU A 122 5.67 -7.12 16.35
N HIS A 123 6.51 -7.82 17.11
CA HIS A 123 7.94 -7.50 17.18
C HIS A 123 8.68 -7.69 15.83
N GLU A 124 8.23 -8.64 14.98
CA GLU A 124 8.79 -8.82 13.63
C GLU A 124 8.34 -7.70 12.70
N ARG A 125 7.10 -7.23 12.88
CA ARG A 125 6.57 -6.05 12.18
C ARG A 125 7.33 -4.79 12.56
N GLU A 126 7.59 -4.58 13.83
CA GLU A 126 8.39 -3.46 14.33
C GLU A 126 9.81 -3.51 13.76
N ALA A 127 10.50 -4.66 13.85
CA ALA A 127 11.82 -4.84 13.29
C ALA A 127 11.87 -4.60 11.76
N PHE A 128 10.82 -4.99 11.03
CA PHE A 128 10.71 -4.71 9.59
C PHE A 128 10.61 -3.19 9.31
N LEU A 129 9.87 -2.45 10.12
CA LEU A 129 9.73 -0.99 9.98
C LEU A 129 10.99 -0.25 10.42
N GLU A 130 11.72 -0.75 11.42
CA GLU A 130 13.01 -0.19 11.85
C GLU A 130 14.06 -0.20 10.72
N GLU A 131 13.95 -1.14 9.77
CA GLU A 131 14.84 -1.15 8.59
C GLU A 131 14.72 0.14 7.76
N PHE A 132 13.55 0.76 7.72
CA PHE A 132 13.33 2.03 7.01
C PHE A 132 13.92 3.24 7.74
N GLU A 133 14.28 3.09 9.01
CA GLU A 133 14.90 4.16 9.81
C GLU A 133 16.43 4.19 9.72
N LYS A 134 17.03 3.09 9.23
CA LYS A 134 18.48 2.98 9.13
C LYS A 134 19.03 3.88 8.02
N GLU A 135 20.11 4.57 8.34
CA GLU A 135 20.93 5.22 7.31
C GLU A 135 21.61 4.13 6.47
N ARG A 136 21.46 4.22 5.16
CA ARG A 136 22.09 3.28 4.23
C ARG A 136 22.63 3.96 2.98
N GLN A 137 23.71 3.37 2.45
CA GLN A 137 24.23 3.74 1.14
C GLN A 137 23.68 2.71 0.14
N GLY A 138 22.57 3.07 -0.53
CA GLY A 138 21.90 2.18 -1.47
C GLY A 138 20.39 2.25 -1.39
N THR A 139 19.74 1.23 -1.90
CA THR A 139 18.29 1.14 -1.99
C THR A 139 17.75 0.02 -1.12
N LEU A 140 16.66 0.27 -0.40
CA LEU A 140 15.85 -0.74 0.27
C LEU A 140 14.57 -0.96 -0.52
N VAL A 141 14.28 -2.22 -0.84
CA VAL A 141 13.03 -2.61 -1.51
C VAL A 141 12.30 -3.62 -0.64
N ALA A 142 11.19 -3.21 -0.05
CA ALA A 142 10.37 -4.06 0.80
C ALA A 142 9.16 -4.61 0.05
N PHE A 143 9.08 -5.93 -0.07
CA PHE A 143 8.00 -6.67 -0.70
C PHE A 143 6.90 -6.94 0.33
N CYS A 144 5.71 -6.42 0.09
CA CYS A 144 4.56 -6.48 1.00
C CYS A 144 3.30 -6.97 0.27
N VAL A 145 2.31 -7.41 1.02
CA VAL A 145 1.00 -7.81 0.48
C VAL A 145 -0.04 -6.72 0.75
N MET A 146 -0.82 -6.36 -0.28
CA MET A 146 -1.94 -5.42 -0.16
C MET A 146 -2.97 -5.92 0.85
N GLY A 147 -3.50 -4.99 1.66
CA GLY A 147 -4.44 -5.34 2.74
C GLY A 147 -3.82 -6.12 3.90
N GLY A 148 -2.50 -6.32 3.90
CA GLY A 148 -1.74 -6.88 5.01
C GLY A 148 -1.36 -5.82 6.05
N ILE A 149 -0.55 -6.23 7.02
CA ILE A 149 -0.14 -5.44 8.19
C ILE A 149 0.64 -4.14 7.85
N PHE A 150 1.13 -4.00 6.62
CA PHE A 150 1.83 -2.81 6.12
C PHE A 150 0.97 -1.97 5.17
N GLY A 151 -0.29 -2.36 4.92
CA GLY A 151 -1.21 -1.60 4.07
C GLY A 151 -1.77 -0.36 4.75
N GLU A 152 -1.87 -0.39 6.08
CA GLU A 152 -2.41 0.69 6.91
C GLU A 152 -1.64 0.79 8.23
N GLY A 153 -1.73 1.95 8.90
CA GLY A 153 -1.19 2.13 10.25
C GLY A 153 0.34 2.20 10.33
N ILE A 154 1.02 2.60 9.25
CA ILE A 154 2.45 2.90 9.24
C ILE A 154 2.67 4.40 9.00
N ASP A 155 3.66 4.98 9.66
CA ASP A 155 4.04 6.39 9.52
C ASP A 155 5.55 6.49 9.27
N LEU A 156 5.92 6.42 7.99
CA LEU A 156 7.30 6.58 7.53
C LEU A 156 7.51 8.01 7.03
N LYS A 157 8.07 8.85 7.88
CA LYS A 157 8.26 10.29 7.62
C LYS A 157 9.49 10.56 6.79
N ASN A 158 9.46 11.67 6.05
CA ASN A 158 10.55 12.18 5.22
C ASN A 158 11.04 11.12 4.21
N ASP A 159 12.34 10.97 4.08
CA ASP A 159 12.99 10.06 3.13
C ASP A 159 13.00 8.59 3.57
N ARG A 160 12.31 8.26 4.69
CA ARG A 160 12.16 6.87 5.15
C ARG A 160 11.38 6.01 4.17
N LEU A 161 10.51 6.62 3.34
CA LEU A 161 9.84 5.97 2.23
C LEU A 161 9.66 6.98 1.09
N ILE A 162 10.39 6.80 -0.01
CA ILE A 162 10.33 7.73 -1.14
C ILE A 162 9.44 7.26 -2.27
N GLY A 163 9.08 5.98 -2.30
CA GLY A 163 8.20 5.45 -3.34
C GLY A 163 7.43 4.21 -2.94
N ALA A 164 6.24 4.06 -3.52
CA ALA A 164 5.42 2.87 -3.41
C ALA A 164 5.05 2.35 -4.79
N ILE A 165 5.24 1.04 -5.02
CA ILE A 165 4.92 0.36 -6.27
C ILE A 165 3.75 -0.59 -6.01
N ILE A 166 2.66 -0.41 -6.74
CA ILE A 166 1.46 -1.22 -6.60
C ILE A 166 1.38 -2.20 -7.77
N VAL A 167 1.51 -3.49 -7.49
CA VAL A 167 1.48 -4.55 -8.49
C VAL A 167 0.06 -5.09 -8.64
N GLY A 168 -0.67 -4.55 -9.62
CA GLY A 168 -2.05 -4.93 -9.90
C GLY A 168 -3.08 -4.27 -9.00
N THR A 169 -4.28 -4.82 -8.98
CA THR A 169 -5.41 -4.33 -8.18
C THR A 169 -5.59 -5.21 -6.95
N GLY A 170 -5.63 -4.61 -5.77
CA GLY A 170 -5.90 -5.29 -4.50
C GLY A 170 -7.38 -5.59 -4.30
N LEU A 171 -8.04 -6.19 -5.29
CA LEU A 171 -9.43 -6.59 -5.13
C LEU A 171 -9.51 -7.73 -4.10
N PRO A 172 -10.38 -7.62 -3.09
CA PRO A 172 -10.62 -8.69 -2.14
C PRO A 172 -11.21 -9.91 -2.87
N GLN A 173 -10.94 -11.09 -2.32
CA GLN A 173 -11.61 -12.30 -2.81
C GLN A 173 -13.12 -12.16 -2.67
N VAL A 174 -13.85 -12.71 -3.65
CA VAL A 174 -15.30 -12.84 -3.54
C VAL A 174 -15.60 -13.79 -2.38
N SER A 175 -16.45 -13.37 -1.47
CA SER A 175 -16.94 -14.17 -0.34
C SER A 175 -18.43 -13.92 -0.18
N ASP A 176 -19.15 -14.86 0.41
CA ASP A 176 -20.60 -14.77 0.67
C ASP A 176 -21.00 -13.53 1.49
N GLU A 177 -20.05 -12.96 2.23
CA GLU A 177 -20.26 -11.72 3.00
C GLU A 177 -20.17 -10.44 2.13
N ARG A 178 -19.77 -10.56 0.86
CA ARG A 178 -19.51 -9.45 -0.07
C ARG A 178 -20.33 -9.52 -1.36
N GLU A 179 -21.18 -10.53 -1.48
CA GLU A 179 -22.27 -10.59 -2.46
C GLU A 179 -23.52 -9.92 -1.86
#